data_93a555bf73bc9df828f3c319fc58d43b
#
_entry.id   93a555bf73bc9df828f3c319fc58d43b
#
_cell.length_a   1.000
_cell.length_b   1.000
_cell.length_c   1.000
_cell.angle_alpha   90.00
_cell.angle_beta   90.00
_cell.angle_gamma   90.00
#
_symmetry.space_group_name_H-M   'P 1'
#
loop_
_entity.id
_entity.type
_entity.pdbx_description
1 polymer ?
#
loop_
_entity_poly.entity_id
_entity_poly.type
_entity_poly.pdbx_seq_one_letter_code
_entity_poly.pdbx_strand_id
1 'polypeptide(L)'
;MRFRRNSQAKKLRPLQPVHPDEMKISTHPTPTETNAAAADCLANWLSQPGTRNIMVAGGNSPLEVYRLVAQRRLPLAKLNIFVLDEYFGVPLAEPRNCANLLRRSVAEAWDIPPAQFFSISSLETDALEDIRQHERRIADSGGLDVIVLGLGQNGHLGFNEPGSAEDSPGRLMRLDPISTEANRQWFGGEYAPALGVTTGLKTI
;
A
#
# COMPACT_ATOMS: atom_id res chain seq x y z
N MET A 1 -40.51 -5.68 -22.04
CA MET A 1 -39.15 -6.14 -22.41
C MET A 1 -38.29 -6.18 -21.14
N ARG A 2 -38.05 -7.38 -20.56
CA ARG A 2 -37.29 -7.53 -19.30
C ARG A 2 -35.84 -7.79 -19.67
N PHE A 3 -34.95 -6.84 -19.33
CA PHE A 3 -33.49 -7.04 -19.41
C PHE A 3 -33.05 -8.02 -18.31
N ARG A 4 -32.64 -9.22 -18.69
CA ARG A 4 -31.93 -10.15 -17.80
C ARG A 4 -30.51 -9.62 -17.60
N ARG A 5 -30.18 -9.18 -16.38
CA ARG A 5 -28.82 -8.93 -15.95
C ARG A 5 -28.11 -10.29 -15.81
N ASN A 6 -27.19 -10.56 -16.73
CA ASN A 6 -26.33 -11.73 -16.66
C ASN A 6 -25.08 -11.32 -15.84
N SER A 7 -25.17 -11.38 -14.51
CA SER A 7 -24.02 -11.19 -13.64
C SER A 7 -23.42 -12.58 -13.30
N GLN A 8 -22.62 -13.11 -14.20
CA GLN A 8 -21.70 -14.19 -13.79
C GLN A 8 -20.56 -13.56 -13.00
N ALA A 9 -20.69 -13.49 -11.68
CA ALA A 9 -19.56 -13.26 -10.80
C ALA A 9 -18.55 -14.38 -11.05
N LYS A 10 -17.38 -14.02 -11.62
CA LYS A 10 -16.27 -14.95 -11.84
C LYS A 10 -15.89 -15.49 -10.46
N LYS A 11 -16.16 -16.78 -10.19
CA LYS A 11 -15.73 -17.43 -8.94
C LYS A 11 -14.22 -17.30 -8.83
N LEU A 12 -13.75 -16.60 -7.80
CA LEU A 12 -12.34 -16.51 -7.46
C LEU A 12 -11.82 -17.94 -7.21
N ARG A 13 -10.70 -18.31 -7.84
CA ARG A 13 -10.05 -19.59 -7.57
C ARG A 13 -9.41 -19.52 -6.18
N PRO A 14 -9.54 -20.58 -5.36
CA PRO A 14 -8.76 -20.66 -4.12
C PRO A 14 -7.26 -20.54 -4.45
N LEU A 15 -6.57 -19.65 -3.75
CA LEU A 15 -5.11 -19.60 -3.80
C LEU A 15 -4.58 -20.87 -3.12
N GLN A 16 -3.65 -21.56 -3.78
CA GLN A 16 -2.90 -22.61 -3.11
C GLN A 16 -1.94 -21.95 -2.11
N PRO A 17 -1.74 -22.53 -0.92
CA PRO A 17 -0.75 -21.99 0.01
C PRO A 17 0.61 -21.94 -0.70
N VAL A 18 1.22 -20.76 -0.71
CA VAL A 18 2.58 -20.58 -1.24
C VAL A 18 3.52 -21.10 -0.16
N HIS A 19 4.43 -21.99 -0.53
CA HIS A 19 5.52 -22.38 0.37
C HIS A 19 6.33 -21.12 0.69
N PRO A 20 6.76 -20.89 1.94
CA PRO A 20 7.48 -19.68 2.33
C PRO A 20 8.76 -19.40 1.51
N ASP A 21 9.28 -20.39 0.82
CA ASP A 21 10.51 -20.30 0.02
C ASP A 21 10.27 -20.12 -1.50
N GLU A 22 9.02 -19.93 -1.96
CA GLU A 22 8.72 -19.87 -3.39
C GLU A 22 8.23 -18.51 -3.85
N MET A 23 9.13 -17.69 -4.42
CA MET A 23 8.76 -16.45 -5.09
C MET A 23 8.08 -16.77 -6.44
N LYS A 24 6.82 -16.33 -6.61
CA LYS A 24 6.10 -16.44 -7.89
C LYS A 24 6.22 -15.16 -8.70
N ILE A 25 6.80 -15.28 -9.89
CA ILE A 25 6.91 -14.18 -10.86
C ILE A 25 5.88 -14.40 -11.95
N SER A 26 5.07 -13.35 -12.20
CA SER A 26 4.13 -13.31 -13.33
C SER A 26 4.43 -12.11 -14.22
N THR A 27 4.53 -12.34 -15.51
CA THR A 27 4.74 -11.29 -16.52
C THR A 27 3.56 -11.25 -17.47
N HIS A 28 3.19 -10.05 -17.89
CA HIS A 28 2.06 -9.83 -18.78
C HIS A 28 2.45 -8.87 -19.90
N PRO A 29 1.88 -9.00 -21.12
CA PRO A 29 2.25 -8.21 -22.29
C PRO A 29 1.98 -6.70 -22.14
N THR A 30 0.98 -6.33 -21.34
CA THR A 30 0.57 -4.93 -21.20
C THR A 30 0.37 -4.53 -19.74
N PRO A 31 0.51 -3.23 -19.40
CA PRO A 31 0.17 -2.71 -18.08
C PRO A 31 -1.27 -3.02 -17.65
N THR A 32 -2.22 -3.00 -18.58
CA THR A 32 -3.63 -3.33 -18.32
C THR A 32 -3.79 -4.76 -17.84
N GLU A 33 -3.15 -5.72 -18.51
CA GLU A 33 -3.18 -7.12 -18.11
C GLU A 33 -2.45 -7.37 -16.80
N THR A 34 -1.30 -6.70 -16.60
CA THR A 34 -0.56 -6.75 -15.33
C THR A 34 -1.43 -6.26 -14.17
N ASN A 35 -2.07 -5.09 -14.32
CA ASN A 35 -2.93 -4.54 -13.28
C ASN A 35 -4.15 -5.43 -13.01
N ALA A 36 -4.75 -6.01 -14.04
CA ALA A 36 -5.87 -6.94 -13.89
C ALA A 36 -5.46 -8.19 -13.11
N ALA A 37 -4.32 -8.80 -13.46
CA ALA A 37 -3.78 -9.98 -12.77
C ALA A 37 -3.40 -9.68 -11.32
N ALA A 38 -2.76 -8.53 -11.07
CA ALA A 38 -2.43 -8.08 -9.72
C ALA A 38 -3.69 -7.82 -8.87
N ALA A 39 -4.72 -7.22 -9.47
CA ALA A 39 -6.00 -7.01 -8.79
C ALA A 39 -6.74 -8.32 -8.52
N ASP A 40 -6.66 -9.33 -9.41
CA ASP A 40 -7.19 -10.68 -9.17
C ASP A 40 -6.46 -11.33 -7.98
N CYS A 41 -5.15 -11.26 -7.96
CA CYS A 41 -4.32 -11.79 -6.88
C CYS A 41 -4.66 -11.12 -5.54
N LEU A 42 -4.64 -9.79 -5.49
CA LEU A 42 -4.95 -9.02 -4.30
C LEU A 42 -6.37 -9.32 -3.79
N ALA A 43 -7.38 -9.29 -4.65
CA ALA A 43 -8.76 -9.59 -4.27
C ALA A 43 -8.92 -11.00 -3.68
N ASN A 44 -8.18 -11.98 -4.19
CA ASN A 44 -8.16 -13.33 -3.63
C ASN A 44 -7.62 -13.35 -2.20
N TRP A 45 -6.49 -12.65 -1.93
CA TRP A 45 -5.92 -12.55 -0.59
C TRP A 45 -6.86 -11.82 0.37
N LEU A 46 -7.44 -10.67 -0.06
CA LEU A 46 -8.37 -9.90 0.76
C LEU A 46 -9.64 -10.66 1.14
N SER A 47 -10.02 -11.64 0.33
CA SER A 47 -11.22 -12.47 0.53
C SER A 47 -11.00 -13.66 1.47
N GLN A 48 -9.76 -13.97 1.84
CA GLN A 48 -9.50 -15.09 2.76
C GLN A 48 -10.12 -14.84 4.13
N PRO A 49 -10.69 -15.87 4.78
CA PRO A 49 -11.38 -15.70 6.07
C PRO A 49 -10.51 -15.13 7.18
N GLY A 50 -9.21 -15.44 7.19
CA GLY A 50 -8.23 -15.00 8.19
C GLY A 50 -7.68 -13.60 7.96
N THR A 51 -7.76 -13.06 6.73
CA THR A 51 -7.16 -11.77 6.39
C THR A 51 -7.82 -10.62 7.15
N ARG A 52 -7.02 -9.84 7.84
CA ARG A 52 -7.42 -8.68 8.66
C ARG A 52 -6.54 -7.46 8.44
N ASN A 53 -5.23 -7.60 8.39
CA ASN A 53 -4.27 -6.51 8.45
C ASN A 53 -3.52 -6.39 7.12
N ILE A 54 -3.70 -5.26 6.45
CA ILE A 54 -3.16 -5.04 5.12
C ILE A 54 -2.35 -3.76 5.11
N MET A 55 -1.13 -3.84 4.61
CA MET A 55 -0.32 -2.67 4.32
C MET A 55 -0.39 -2.32 2.84
N VAL A 56 -0.53 -1.03 2.56
CA VAL A 56 -0.68 -0.49 1.21
C VAL A 56 0.34 0.60 0.92
N ALA A 57 0.97 0.51 -0.25
CA ALA A 57 1.90 1.52 -0.75
C ALA A 57 1.17 2.62 -1.53
N GLY A 58 1.68 3.85 -1.44
CA GLY A 58 1.29 4.97 -2.28
C GLY A 58 1.94 4.94 -3.68
N GLY A 59 1.86 6.08 -4.38
CA GLY A 59 2.42 6.24 -5.73
C GLY A 59 1.51 5.75 -6.85
N ASN A 60 1.94 5.98 -8.10
CA ASN A 60 1.13 5.70 -9.30
C ASN A 60 0.89 4.21 -9.57
N SER A 61 1.88 3.36 -9.31
CA SER A 61 1.86 1.97 -9.74
C SER A 61 0.70 1.14 -9.18
N PRO A 62 0.35 1.22 -7.88
CA PRO A 62 -0.71 0.39 -7.33
C PRO A 62 -2.12 0.97 -7.49
N LEU A 63 -2.27 2.25 -7.88
CA LEU A 63 -3.58 2.92 -7.90
C LEU A 63 -4.61 2.23 -8.78
N GLU A 64 -4.20 1.78 -9.96
CA GLU A 64 -5.11 1.07 -10.88
C GLU A 64 -5.51 -0.30 -10.31
N VAL A 65 -4.60 -0.98 -9.62
CA VAL A 65 -4.90 -2.24 -8.92
C VAL A 65 -5.96 -2.01 -7.84
N TYR A 66 -5.81 -0.97 -7.02
CA TYR A 66 -6.78 -0.62 -5.97
C TYR A 66 -8.15 -0.27 -6.57
N ARG A 67 -8.17 0.49 -7.67
CA ARG A 67 -9.40 0.83 -8.39
C ARG A 67 -10.12 -0.42 -8.91
N LEU A 68 -9.38 -1.35 -9.49
CA LEU A 68 -9.93 -2.62 -9.99
C LEU A 68 -10.45 -3.50 -8.86
N VAL A 69 -9.81 -3.50 -7.68
CA VAL A 69 -10.33 -4.19 -6.48
C VAL A 69 -11.64 -3.54 -6.01
N ALA A 70 -11.72 -2.21 -5.95
CA ALA A 70 -12.94 -1.48 -5.58
C ALA A 70 -14.14 -1.85 -6.46
N GLN A 71 -13.92 -2.01 -7.77
CA GLN A 71 -14.97 -2.39 -8.72
C GLN A 71 -15.60 -3.77 -8.44
N ARG A 72 -14.90 -4.64 -7.71
CA ARG A 72 -15.39 -5.98 -7.36
C ARG A 72 -16.42 -5.99 -6.24
N ARG A 73 -16.56 -4.87 -5.51
CA ARG A 73 -17.51 -4.74 -4.41
C ARG A 73 -17.40 -5.86 -3.37
N LEU A 74 -16.18 -6.21 -3.00
CA LEU A 74 -15.91 -7.22 -1.98
C LEU A 74 -16.30 -6.67 -0.59
N PRO A 75 -16.72 -7.52 0.37
CA PRO A 75 -17.05 -7.13 1.74
C PRO A 75 -15.77 -6.89 2.56
N LEU A 76 -15.09 -5.76 2.34
CA LEU A 76 -13.77 -5.47 2.91
C LEU A 76 -13.82 -4.64 4.20
N ALA A 77 -14.99 -4.21 4.68
CA ALA A 77 -15.15 -3.38 5.88
C ALA A 77 -14.55 -3.99 7.18
N LYS A 78 -14.14 -5.26 7.15
CA LYS A 78 -13.48 -5.95 8.26
C LYS A 78 -11.98 -5.72 8.35
N LEU A 79 -11.37 -5.11 7.32
CA LEU A 79 -9.92 -4.99 7.17
C LEU A 79 -9.39 -3.76 7.89
N ASN A 80 -8.22 -3.91 8.49
CA ASN A 80 -7.37 -2.83 8.93
C ASN A 80 -6.40 -2.47 7.81
N ILE A 81 -6.35 -1.21 7.43
CA ILE A 81 -5.46 -0.70 6.39
C ILE A 81 -4.35 0.12 7.03
N PHE A 82 -3.12 -0.29 6.80
CA PHE A 82 -1.91 0.37 7.25
C PHE A 82 -1.20 1.02 6.05
N VAL A 83 -0.93 2.32 6.14
CA VAL A 83 -0.14 3.03 5.12
C VAL A 83 1.34 2.71 5.32
N LEU A 84 2.06 2.37 4.25
CA LEU A 84 3.46 1.92 4.29
C LEU A 84 4.43 3.04 4.70
N ASP A 85 4.25 4.23 4.14
CA ASP A 85 5.18 5.35 4.22
C ASP A 85 4.49 6.70 4.01
N GLU A 86 5.20 7.79 4.34
CA GLU A 86 4.72 9.14 4.11
C GLU A 86 5.87 10.11 3.78
N TYR A 87 5.61 11.10 2.97
CA TYR A 87 6.55 12.17 2.61
C TYR A 87 6.71 13.15 3.76
N PHE A 88 7.90 13.19 4.37
CA PHE A 88 8.17 14.07 5.50
C PHE A 88 8.19 15.54 5.09
N GLY A 89 7.47 16.37 5.83
CA GLY A 89 7.37 17.82 5.59
C GLY A 89 6.41 18.23 4.48
N VAL A 90 5.74 17.28 3.80
CA VAL A 90 4.68 17.61 2.84
C VAL A 90 3.39 17.89 3.61
N PRO A 91 2.70 19.03 3.34
CA PRO A 91 1.48 19.38 4.06
C PRO A 91 0.39 18.32 3.98
N LEU A 92 -0.32 18.09 5.09
CA LEU A 92 -1.44 17.14 5.13
C LEU A 92 -2.59 17.49 4.17
N ALA A 93 -2.69 18.76 3.75
CA ALA A 93 -3.66 19.21 2.76
C ALA A 93 -3.29 18.83 1.31
N GLU A 94 -2.04 18.41 1.06
CA GLU A 94 -1.61 17.99 -0.28
C GLU A 94 -2.33 16.68 -0.69
N PRO A 95 -3.09 16.69 -1.80
CA PRO A 95 -3.85 15.51 -2.21
C PRO A 95 -3.00 14.29 -2.61
N ARG A 96 -1.72 14.52 -2.96
CA ARG A 96 -0.76 13.49 -3.40
C ARG A 96 0.06 12.91 -2.25
N ASN A 97 -0.07 13.44 -1.05
CA ASN A 97 0.51 12.84 0.15
C ASN A 97 -0.08 11.44 0.37
N CYS A 98 0.71 10.48 0.88
CA CYS A 98 0.32 9.06 0.92
C CYS A 98 -0.96 8.85 1.72
N ALA A 99 -1.12 9.49 2.87
CA ALA A 99 -2.31 9.36 3.71
C ALA A 99 -3.58 9.80 2.97
N ASN A 100 -3.57 10.97 2.30
CA ASN A 100 -4.74 11.46 1.55
C ASN A 100 -5.02 10.63 0.30
N LEU A 101 -3.97 10.25 -0.43
CA LEU A 101 -4.10 9.42 -1.62
C LEU A 101 -4.75 8.07 -1.29
N LEU A 102 -4.21 7.37 -0.30
CA LEU A 102 -4.65 6.03 0.08
C LEU A 102 -5.99 6.04 0.83
N ARG A 103 -6.30 7.10 1.56
CA ARG A 103 -7.64 7.26 2.14
C ARG A 103 -8.71 7.25 1.04
N ARG A 104 -8.51 8.00 -0.05
CA ARG A 104 -9.47 8.05 -1.17
C ARG A 104 -9.46 6.79 -2.03
N SER A 105 -8.26 6.32 -2.41
CA SER A 105 -8.13 5.22 -3.38
C SER A 105 -8.31 3.84 -2.78
N VAL A 106 -8.16 3.71 -1.44
CA VAL A 106 -8.32 2.44 -0.73
C VAL A 106 -9.43 2.54 0.31
N ALA A 107 -9.29 3.35 1.36
CA ALA A 107 -10.22 3.29 2.48
C ALA A 107 -11.65 3.63 2.06
N GLU A 108 -11.86 4.78 1.42
CA GLU A 108 -13.19 5.20 0.96
C GLU A 108 -13.70 4.30 -0.19
N ALA A 109 -12.81 3.94 -1.13
CA ALA A 109 -13.18 3.13 -2.29
C ALA A 109 -13.55 1.68 -1.96
N TRP A 110 -13.06 1.15 -0.83
CA TRP A 110 -13.32 -0.22 -0.37
C TRP A 110 -14.29 -0.26 0.82
N ASP A 111 -14.94 0.86 1.16
CA ASP A 111 -15.87 0.99 2.28
C ASP A 111 -15.23 0.61 3.65
N ILE A 112 -13.94 0.94 3.85
CA ILE A 112 -13.23 0.71 5.10
C ILE A 112 -13.67 1.78 6.12
N PRO A 113 -14.09 1.39 7.33
CA PRO A 113 -14.40 2.35 8.39
C PRO A 113 -13.19 3.24 8.73
N PRO A 114 -13.38 4.56 8.96
CA PRO A 114 -12.27 5.47 9.28
C PRO A 114 -11.39 5.01 10.45
N ALA A 115 -11.97 4.33 11.44
CA ALA A 115 -11.25 3.79 12.60
C ALA A 115 -10.31 2.61 12.26
N GLN A 116 -10.39 2.08 11.05
CA GLN A 116 -9.57 0.97 10.54
C GLN A 116 -8.56 1.41 9.49
N PHE A 117 -8.42 2.71 9.26
CA PHE A 117 -7.41 3.29 8.38
C PHE A 117 -6.33 3.99 9.20
N PHE A 118 -5.11 3.48 9.12
CA PHE A 118 -3.96 3.92 9.90
C PHE A 118 -2.90 4.50 8.97
N SER A 119 -2.72 5.82 9.03
CA SER A 119 -1.69 6.55 8.30
C SER A 119 -0.56 6.96 9.21
N ILE A 120 0.51 7.47 8.64
CA ILE A 120 1.67 8.02 9.31
C ILE A 120 1.64 9.54 9.12
N SER A 121 2.01 10.31 10.14
CA SER A 121 2.09 11.76 10.03
C SER A 121 3.28 12.20 9.17
N SER A 122 3.06 13.20 8.33
CA SER A 122 4.13 13.90 7.59
C SER A 122 4.77 15.05 8.38
N LEU A 123 4.20 15.42 9.55
CA LEU A 123 4.63 16.56 10.34
C LEU A 123 5.90 16.25 11.14
N GLU A 124 6.83 17.21 11.15
CA GLU A 124 8.12 17.06 11.84
C GLU A 124 8.00 16.75 13.33
N THR A 125 6.99 17.33 13.99
CA THR A 125 6.76 17.16 15.42
C THR A 125 6.30 15.76 15.80
N ASP A 126 5.61 15.05 14.89
CA ASP A 126 4.83 13.86 15.23
C ASP A 126 5.34 12.60 14.54
N ALA A 127 5.96 12.73 13.37
CA ALA A 127 6.28 11.63 12.47
C ALA A 127 7.07 10.47 13.11
N LEU A 128 8.06 10.78 13.97
CA LEU A 128 8.89 9.75 14.60
C LEU A 128 8.14 8.97 15.69
N GLU A 129 7.27 9.61 16.45
CA GLU A 129 6.46 8.89 17.44
C GLU A 129 5.32 8.16 16.74
N ASP A 130 4.75 8.76 15.72
CA ASP A 130 3.65 8.19 14.96
C ASP A 130 4.06 6.89 14.26
N ILE A 131 5.24 6.84 13.62
CA ILE A 131 5.74 5.59 13.01
C ILE A 131 5.99 4.49 14.05
N ARG A 132 6.48 4.83 15.25
CA ARG A 132 6.64 3.86 16.32
C ARG A 132 5.30 3.32 16.82
N GLN A 133 4.30 4.17 16.95
CA GLN A 133 2.95 3.77 17.32
C GLN A 133 2.29 2.94 16.22
N HIS A 134 2.55 3.28 14.96
CA HIS A 134 2.07 2.55 13.80
C HIS A 134 2.59 1.10 13.82
N GLU A 135 3.90 0.89 14.00
CA GLU A 135 4.48 -0.45 14.10
C GLU A 135 4.01 -1.22 15.35
N ARG A 136 3.86 -0.55 16.50
CA ARG A 136 3.25 -1.17 17.69
C ARG A 136 1.84 -1.64 17.40
N ARG A 137 1.01 -0.82 16.73
CA ARG A 137 -0.36 -1.19 16.37
C ARG A 137 -0.41 -2.39 15.43
N ILE A 138 0.50 -2.48 14.46
CA ILE A 138 0.64 -3.66 13.60
C ILE A 138 0.94 -4.91 14.45
N ALA A 139 1.93 -4.83 15.33
CA ALA A 139 2.32 -5.95 16.19
C ALA A 139 1.17 -6.38 17.12
N ASP A 140 0.50 -5.43 17.78
CA ASP A 140 -0.63 -5.67 18.68
C ASP A 140 -1.85 -6.26 17.98
N SER A 141 -2.01 -5.98 16.70
CA SER A 141 -3.09 -6.56 15.86
C SER A 141 -2.78 -7.96 15.31
N GLY A 142 -1.61 -8.51 15.61
CA GLY A 142 -1.19 -9.84 15.18
C GLY A 142 -0.29 -9.87 13.95
N GLY A 143 0.26 -8.73 13.52
CA GLY A 143 1.10 -8.60 12.34
C GLY A 143 0.31 -8.30 11.06
N LEU A 144 0.98 -8.37 9.91
CA LEU A 144 0.40 -8.12 8.60
C LEU A 144 0.09 -9.43 7.87
N ASP A 145 -1.09 -9.52 7.28
CA ASP A 145 -1.51 -10.67 6.46
C ASP A 145 -1.16 -10.48 4.97
N VAL A 146 -1.24 -9.24 4.50
CA VAL A 146 -0.96 -8.88 3.10
C VAL A 146 -0.23 -7.55 3.06
N ILE A 147 0.80 -7.47 2.22
CA ILE A 147 1.52 -6.23 1.95
C ILE A 147 1.53 -6.00 0.44
N VAL A 148 1.11 -4.82 0.02
CA VAL A 148 1.27 -4.34 -1.36
C VAL A 148 2.48 -3.44 -1.41
N LEU A 149 3.51 -3.85 -2.13
CA LEU A 149 4.77 -3.12 -2.28
C LEU A 149 5.01 -2.72 -3.72
N GLY A 150 5.52 -1.51 -3.91
CA GLY A 150 6.21 -1.11 -5.14
C GLY A 150 7.69 -1.41 -5.03
N LEU A 151 8.33 -1.75 -6.15
CA LEU A 151 9.78 -1.82 -6.24
C LEU A 151 10.30 -0.51 -6.85
N GLY A 152 11.07 0.25 -6.08
CA GLY A 152 11.66 1.50 -6.55
C GLY A 152 12.72 1.30 -7.63
N GLN A 153 13.09 2.37 -8.35
CA GLN A 153 14.07 2.29 -9.45
C GLN A 153 15.45 1.82 -8.99
N ASN A 154 15.83 2.10 -7.75
CA ASN A 154 17.07 1.66 -7.12
C ASN A 154 16.90 0.41 -6.25
N GLY A 155 15.72 -0.22 -6.27
CA GLY A 155 15.40 -1.42 -5.51
C GLY A 155 14.84 -1.18 -4.11
N HIS A 156 14.51 0.07 -3.71
CA HIS A 156 13.91 0.34 -2.42
C HIS A 156 12.50 -0.26 -2.28
N LEU A 157 12.13 -0.59 -1.04
CA LEU A 157 10.79 -1.02 -0.62
C LEU A 157 10.24 -0.01 0.39
N GLY A 158 9.12 0.65 0.06
CA GLY A 158 8.70 1.85 0.77
C GLY A 158 9.81 2.90 0.65
N PHE A 159 10.14 3.62 1.74
CA PHE A 159 11.33 4.46 1.76
C PHE A 159 12.55 3.79 2.42
N ASN A 160 12.60 2.45 2.44
CA ASN A 160 13.80 1.73 2.83
C ASN A 160 14.79 1.70 1.66
N GLU A 161 15.63 2.73 1.57
CA GLU A 161 16.64 2.88 0.53
C GLU A 161 17.72 1.79 0.60
N PRO A 162 18.48 1.54 -0.50
CA PRO A 162 19.56 0.56 -0.52
C PRO A 162 20.55 0.74 0.65
N GLY A 163 20.90 -0.37 1.28
CA GLY A 163 21.73 -0.38 2.50
C GLY A 163 20.93 -0.31 3.81
N SER A 164 19.59 -0.27 3.74
CA SER A 164 18.74 -0.45 4.93
C SER A 164 18.95 -1.86 5.50
N ALA A 165 19.15 -1.95 6.82
CA ALA A 165 19.28 -3.25 7.49
C ALA A 165 17.95 -3.99 7.55
N GLU A 166 17.96 -5.32 7.40
CA GLU A 166 16.76 -6.18 7.41
C GLU A 166 15.97 -6.07 8.72
N ASP A 167 16.67 -5.84 9.84
CA ASP A 167 16.09 -5.69 11.17
C ASP A 167 15.72 -4.24 11.53
N SER A 168 15.82 -3.31 10.56
CA SER A 168 15.53 -1.89 10.82
C SER A 168 14.06 -1.67 11.17
N PRO A 169 13.79 -0.92 12.26
CA PRO A 169 12.43 -0.50 12.60
C PRO A 169 11.97 0.67 11.73
N GLY A 170 10.71 1.04 11.86
CA GLY A 170 10.14 2.24 11.27
C GLY A 170 10.89 3.51 11.68
N ARG A 171 11.18 4.37 10.71
CA ARG A 171 12.08 5.51 10.90
C ARG A 171 11.91 6.61 9.86
N LEU A 172 12.55 7.74 10.16
CA LEU A 172 12.83 8.78 9.18
C LEU A 172 14.04 8.35 8.34
N MET A 173 13.90 8.44 7.02
CA MET A 173 14.93 8.10 6.05
C MET A 173 15.30 9.30 5.18
N ARG A 174 16.60 9.47 4.95
CA ARG A 174 17.08 10.31 3.86
C ARG A 174 16.94 9.55 2.55
N LEU A 175 16.21 10.14 1.61
CA LEU A 175 15.94 9.52 0.32
C LEU A 175 17.12 9.70 -0.64
N ASP A 176 17.35 8.70 -1.47
CA ASP A 176 18.31 8.73 -2.55
C ASP A 176 17.98 9.87 -3.54
N PRO A 177 18.97 10.48 -4.22
CA PRO A 177 18.74 11.47 -5.25
C PRO A 177 17.75 11.01 -6.34
N ILE A 178 17.77 9.73 -6.72
CA ILE A 178 16.82 9.15 -7.67
C ILE A 178 15.39 9.22 -7.11
N SER A 179 15.20 8.84 -5.86
CA SER A 179 13.91 8.88 -5.18
C SER A 179 13.42 10.32 -5.01
N THR A 180 14.32 11.24 -4.63
CA THR A 180 14.00 12.67 -4.47
C THR A 180 13.56 13.29 -5.81
N GLU A 181 14.22 12.94 -6.93
CA GLU A 181 13.83 13.42 -8.25
C GLU A 181 12.47 12.84 -8.69
N ALA A 182 12.23 11.55 -8.44
CA ALA A 182 10.93 10.93 -8.68
C ALA A 182 9.83 11.61 -7.86
N ASN A 183 10.10 11.96 -6.60
CA ASN A 183 9.17 12.71 -5.75
C ASN A 183 8.89 14.10 -6.30
N ARG A 184 9.92 14.83 -6.76
CA ARG A 184 9.75 16.14 -7.40
C ARG A 184 8.82 16.06 -8.61
N GLN A 185 8.98 15.02 -9.45
CA GLN A 185 8.09 14.79 -10.59
C GLN A 185 6.67 14.43 -10.16
N TRP A 186 6.52 13.61 -9.12
CA TRP A 186 5.23 13.25 -8.53
C TRP A 186 4.44 14.47 -8.07
N PHE A 187 5.10 15.43 -7.43
CA PHE A 187 4.50 16.67 -6.97
C PHE A 187 4.49 17.80 -8.02
N GLY A 188 4.81 17.53 -9.28
CA GLY A 188 4.81 18.53 -10.34
C GLY A 188 5.79 19.69 -10.10
N GLY A 189 6.85 19.43 -9.33
CA GLY A 189 7.84 20.45 -8.95
C GLY A 189 7.48 21.31 -7.74
N GLU A 190 6.27 21.18 -7.17
CA GLU A 190 5.83 21.95 -6.00
C GLU A 190 6.55 21.54 -4.71
N TYR A 191 6.84 20.25 -4.61
CA TYR A 191 7.60 19.66 -3.49
C TYR A 191 8.68 18.74 -4.06
N ALA A 192 9.79 18.63 -3.32
CA ALA A 192 10.86 17.67 -3.59
C ALA A 192 11.35 17.08 -2.26
N PRO A 193 10.51 16.31 -1.54
CA PRO A 193 10.87 15.81 -0.23
C PRO A 193 12.10 14.91 -0.32
N ALA A 194 13.14 15.32 0.42
CA ALA A 194 14.39 14.56 0.53
C ALA A 194 14.40 13.61 1.75
N LEU A 195 13.31 13.63 2.52
CA LEU A 195 13.10 12.77 3.67
C LEU A 195 11.74 12.08 3.54
N GLY A 196 11.68 10.84 4.00
CA GLY A 196 10.46 10.07 4.12
C GLY A 196 10.39 9.34 5.46
N VAL A 197 9.17 9.11 5.95
CA VAL A 197 8.91 8.27 7.11
C VAL A 197 8.41 6.94 6.58
N THR A 198 8.99 5.83 7.00
CA THR A 198 8.65 4.50 6.46
C THR A 198 8.58 3.44 7.54
N THR A 199 7.67 2.50 7.37
CA THR A 199 7.70 1.22 8.08
C THR A 199 9.02 0.52 7.79
N GLY A 200 9.65 -0.04 8.81
CA GLY A 200 10.95 -0.69 8.68
C GLY A 200 10.88 -2.06 8.01
N LEU A 201 12.01 -2.52 7.45
CA LEU A 201 12.11 -3.85 6.84
C LEU A 201 11.79 -4.98 7.82
N LYS A 202 12.05 -4.78 9.12
CA LYS A 202 11.69 -5.74 10.16
C LYS A 202 10.19 -6.02 10.25
N THR A 203 9.35 -5.07 9.86
CA THR A 203 7.88 -5.17 9.92
C THR A 203 7.29 -5.64 8.59
N ILE A 204 7.98 -5.35 7.48
CA ILE A 204 7.63 -5.77 6.13
C ILE A 204 8.08 -7.22 5.93
#